data_35f7a979ae35efed99b651d597631a48
#
_entry.id   35f7a979ae35efed99b651d597631a48
#
_cell.length_a   1.000
_cell.length_b   1.000
_cell.length_c   1.000
_cell.angle_alpha   90.00
_cell.angle_beta   90.00
_cell.angle_gamma   90.00
#
_symmetry.space_group_name_H-M   'P 1'
#
loop_
_entity.id
_entity.type
_entity.pdbx_description
1 polymer ?
#
loop_
_entity_poly.entity_id
_entity_poly.type
_entity_poly.pdbx_seq_one_letter_code
_entity_poly.pdbx_strand_id
1 'polypeptide(L)'
;MSSLPGITRQDEEKRLQHTLEIAQRKVDANRQSVQALAEELHAMQEEFDENDKEAQTLWHNADARFKFVNQDLRRAEQARKKPYFGRIDFRDKKLKKDEVYYIGRSVIADNPAEPEVIDWRAPIASVYYDAALGDVSYSVKGEGKYDITLSRKRTYEIENDELKDFYDSDVVANDELLTKYLARNKKAVLGEIIATIQQEQNEVIRKKPQHNMIVQGAAGSGKTTVAMHRISYILYNYEQEFAPEDFYIVGSNQVLLNYITGVLPELNVYGVSQMTMEQLFVRLLYEDWDKSWQIKPVVKGVTPAVKGTLVWFKELENFCLRYEYRAIPREDVVIEKTGKVLLDRATIARLLKETKDLSRADKISRLTDYLMARLENELSGKYYSYTQPEKQKLKHYYETYLGKGEWKGS
;
A
#
# COMPACT_ATOMS: atom_id res chain seq x y z
N MET A 1 -22.66 40.61 6.91
CA MET A 1 -22.22 39.39 6.23
C MET A 1 -20.97 39.77 5.45
N SER A 2 -19.79 39.36 5.90
CA SER A 2 -18.55 39.58 5.16
C SER A 2 -18.65 38.76 3.88
N SER A 3 -18.55 39.41 2.72
CA SER A 3 -18.55 38.72 1.43
C SER A 3 -17.26 37.89 1.34
N LEU A 4 -17.37 36.57 1.33
CA LEU A 4 -16.24 35.70 1.09
C LEU A 4 -15.62 36.01 -0.28
N PRO A 5 -14.27 36.02 -0.38
CA PRO A 5 -13.57 36.33 -1.63
C PRO A 5 -13.86 35.30 -2.74
N GLY A 6 -13.70 35.72 -3.99
CA GLY A 6 -13.85 34.86 -5.17
C GLY A 6 -15.31 34.53 -5.52
N ILE A 7 -16.16 35.52 -5.59
CA ILE A 7 -17.57 35.38 -5.99
C ILE A 7 -17.74 35.55 -7.50
N THR A 8 -16.96 36.42 -8.09
CA THR A 8 -17.05 36.72 -9.53
C THR A 8 -16.06 35.88 -10.34
N ARG A 9 -16.34 35.73 -11.65
CA ARG A 9 -15.42 35.06 -12.59
C ARG A 9 -14.05 35.73 -12.59
N GLN A 10 -14.01 37.06 -12.52
CA GLN A 10 -12.76 37.81 -12.52
C GLN A 10 -11.92 37.56 -11.24
N ASP A 11 -12.57 37.38 -10.10
CA ASP A 11 -11.85 37.03 -8.85
C ASP A 11 -11.27 35.62 -8.94
N GLU A 12 -12.00 34.68 -9.53
CA GLU A 12 -11.51 33.29 -9.71
C GLU A 12 -10.39 33.22 -10.75
N GLU A 13 -10.43 34.01 -11.80
CA GLU A 13 -9.33 34.11 -12.78
C GLU A 13 -8.06 34.70 -12.15
N LYS A 14 -8.18 35.74 -11.32
CA LYS A 14 -7.06 36.30 -10.56
C LYS A 14 -6.47 35.27 -9.59
N ARG A 15 -7.35 34.54 -8.90
CA ARG A 15 -6.95 33.47 -7.99
C ARG A 15 -6.20 32.36 -8.72
N LEU A 16 -6.69 31.96 -9.89
CA LEU A 16 -6.04 30.95 -10.72
C LEU A 16 -4.63 31.41 -11.12
N GLN A 17 -4.48 32.64 -11.61
CA GLN A 17 -3.17 33.19 -11.98
C GLN A 17 -2.18 33.20 -10.81
N HIS A 18 -2.62 33.66 -9.65
CA HIS A 18 -1.78 33.63 -8.44
C HIS A 18 -1.34 32.20 -8.07
N THR A 19 -2.27 31.23 -8.11
CA THR A 19 -1.95 29.82 -7.82
C THR A 19 -0.99 29.23 -8.84
N LEU A 20 -1.14 29.58 -10.13
CA LEU A 20 -0.23 29.15 -11.21
C LEU A 20 1.17 29.71 -11.03
N GLU A 21 1.33 30.96 -10.58
CA GLU A 21 2.63 31.56 -10.28
C GLU A 21 3.36 30.81 -9.17
N ILE A 22 2.64 30.45 -8.08
CA ILE A 22 3.19 29.64 -6.99
C ILE A 22 3.61 28.27 -7.48
N ALA A 23 2.73 27.60 -8.23
CA ALA A 23 3.00 26.30 -8.81
C ALA A 23 4.22 26.32 -9.75
N GLN A 24 4.35 27.39 -10.56
CA GLN A 24 5.50 27.56 -11.46
C GLN A 24 6.81 27.74 -10.68
N ARG A 25 6.83 28.57 -9.63
CA ARG A 25 8.03 28.72 -8.78
C ARG A 25 8.49 27.38 -8.21
N LYS A 26 7.56 26.53 -7.76
CA LYS A 26 7.88 25.19 -7.26
C LYS A 26 8.42 24.26 -8.35
N VAL A 27 7.87 24.30 -9.55
CA VAL A 27 8.38 23.56 -10.72
C VAL A 27 9.82 23.97 -11.03
N ASP A 28 10.10 25.28 -11.07
CA ASP A 28 11.43 25.79 -11.41
C ASP A 28 12.45 25.43 -10.33
N ALA A 29 12.12 25.55 -9.05
CA ALA A 29 12.96 25.14 -7.93
C ALA A 29 13.28 23.63 -7.97
N ASN A 30 12.27 22.79 -8.19
CA ASN A 30 12.47 21.35 -8.27
C ASN A 30 13.30 20.97 -9.52
N ARG A 31 13.12 21.65 -10.64
CA ARG A 31 13.90 21.42 -11.87
C ARG A 31 15.38 21.73 -11.68
N GLN A 32 15.69 22.85 -11.00
CA GLN A 32 17.06 23.18 -10.63
C GLN A 32 17.67 22.12 -9.70
N SER A 33 16.91 21.66 -8.70
CA SER A 33 17.36 20.60 -7.78
C SER A 33 17.61 19.27 -8.48
N VAL A 34 16.75 18.88 -9.44
CA VAL A 34 16.93 17.67 -10.25
C VAL A 34 18.21 17.78 -11.09
N GLN A 35 18.44 18.93 -11.71
CA GLN A 35 19.65 19.15 -12.51
C GLN A 35 20.91 19.06 -11.68
N ALA A 36 20.95 19.74 -10.51
CA ALA A 36 22.11 19.69 -9.62
C ALA A 36 22.41 18.28 -9.12
N LEU A 37 21.36 17.51 -8.74
CA LEU A 37 21.53 16.12 -8.32
C LEU A 37 21.94 15.18 -9.47
N ALA A 38 21.52 15.45 -10.69
CA ALA A 38 21.96 14.68 -11.86
C ALA A 38 23.47 14.91 -12.14
N GLU A 39 23.94 16.14 -12.01
CA GLU A 39 25.36 16.48 -12.15
C GLU A 39 26.19 15.84 -11.01
N GLU A 40 25.70 15.85 -9.77
CA GLU A 40 26.32 15.16 -8.62
C GLU A 40 26.45 13.65 -8.86
N LEU A 41 25.37 13.00 -9.30
CA LEU A 41 25.37 11.56 -9.64
C LEU A 41 26.34 11.22 -10.76
N HIS A 42 26.42 12.06 -11.79
CA HIS A 42 27.34 11.86 -12.90
C HIS A 42 28.80 11.92 -12.44
N ALA A 43 29.14 12.92 -11.63
CA ALA A 43 30.49 13.05 -11.05
C ALA A 43 30.83 11.85 -10.15
N MET A 44 29.90 11.40 -9.30
CA MET A 44 30.11 10.19 -8.49
C MET A 44 30.27 8.92 -9.32
N GLN A 45 29.63 8.82 -10.48
CA GLN A 45 29.73 7.66 -11.38
C GLN A 45 31.10 7.58 -12.08
N GLU A 46 31.72 8.71 -12.36
CA GLU A 46 33.07 8.77 -12.95
C GLU A 46 34.18 8.32 -11.95
N GLU A 47 33.96 8.51 -10.65
CA GLU A 47 34.88 8.16 -9.56
C GLU A 47 34.50 6.83 -8.85
N PHE A 48 33.49 6.08 -9.36
CA PHE A 48 32.93 4.94 -8.68
C PHE A 48 33.88 3.74 -8.65
N ASP A 49 34.26 3.30 -7.43
CA ASP A 49 34.96 2.03 -7.17
C ASP A 49 33.98 1.02 -6.57
N GLU A 50 33.79 -0.12 -7.25
CA GLU A 50 32.92 -1.21 -6.79
C GLU A 50 33.40 -1.85 -5.48
N ASN A 51 34.65 -1.67 -5.07
CA ASN A 51 35.19 -2.19 -3.82
C ASN A 51 35.06 -1.23 -2.64
N ASP A 52 34.72 0.03 -2.88
CA ASP A 52 34.54 1.04 -1.83
C ASP A 52 33.08 1.09 -1.35
N LYS A 53 32.84 0.51 -0.17
CA LYS A 53 31.49 0.48 0.45
C LYS A 53 30.97 1.86 0.84
N GLU A 54 31.85 2.80 1.14
CA GLU A 54 31.45 4.17 1.48
C GLU A 54 30.98 4.91 0.21
N ALA A 55 31.71 4.80 -0.89
CA ALA A 55 31.31 5.33 -2.18
C ALA A 55 29.99 4.74 -2.67
N GLN A 56 29.77 3.42 -2.50
CA GLN A 56 28.49 2.77 -2.80
C GLN A 56 27.34 3.35 -1.98
N THR A 57 27.54 3.58 -0.68
CA THR A 57 26.51 4.13 0.21
C THR A 57 26.17 5.56 -0.17
N LEU A 58 27.16 6.37 -0.47
CA LEU A 58 26.96 7.77 -0.91
C LEU A 58 26.21 7.83 -2.25
N TRP A 59 26.58 6.99 -3.20
CA TRP A 59 25.89 6.89 -4.50
C TRP A 59 24.44 6.47 -4.34
N HIS A 60 24.14 5.45 -3.52
CA HIS A 60 22.77 5.02 -3.25
C HIS A 60 21.92 6.12 -2.61
N ASN A 61 22.51 6.88 -1.67
CA ASN A 61 21.82 7.99 -1.04
C ASN A 61 21.53 9.13 -2.03
N ALA A 62 22.50 9.46 -2.90
CA ALA A 62 22.31 10.47 -3.94
C ALA A 62 21.27 10.04 -4.98
N ASP A 63 21.27 8.77 -5.42
CA ASP A 63 20.28 8.21 -6.34
C ASP A 63 18.87 8.22 -5.73
N ALA A 64 18.74 7.86 -4.44
CA ALA A 64 17.47 7.94 -3.73
C ALA A 64 16.94 9.38 -3.65
N ARG A 65 17.81 10.36 -3.34
CA ARG A 65 17.45 11.79 -3.34
C ARG A 65 17.03 12.26 -4.73
N PHE A 66 17.79 11.91 -5.76
CA PHE A 66 17.44 12.25 -7.15
C PHE A 66 16.08 11.70 -7.56
N LYS A 67 15.81 10.43 -7.27
CA LYS A 67 14.50 9.80 -7.54
C LYS A 67 13.38 10.53 -6.82
N PHE A 68 13.57 10.88 -5.55
CA PHE A 68 12.58 11.60 -4.76
C PHE A 68 12.28 12.99 -5.35
N VAL A 69 13.31 13.80 -5.60
CA VAL A 69 13.12 15.17 -6.13
C VAL A 69 12.56 15.15 -7.57
N ASN A 70 12.94 14.16 -8.38
CA ASN A 70 12.39 13.99 -9.72
C ASN A 70 10.89 13.60 -9.69
N GLN A 71 10.46 12.82 -8.69
CA GLN A 71 9.04 12.55 -8.45
C GLN A 71 8.30 13.82 -8.03
N ASP A 72 8.88 14.63 -7.16
CA ASP A 72 8.30 15.91 -6.74
C ASP A 72 8.21 16.92 -7.89
N LEU A 73 9.19 16.95 -8.79
CA LEU A 73 9.10 17.75 -10.01
C LEU A 73 7.89 17.32 -10.87
N ARG A 74 7.73 16.03 -11.10
CA ARG A 74 6.59 15.50 -11.87
C ARG A 74 5.25 15.86 -11.22
N ARG A 75 5.16 15.76 -9.88
CA ARG A 75 3.95 16.16 -9.11
C ARG A 75 3.67 17.65 -9.28
N ALA A 76 4.70 18.50 -9.17
CA ALA A 76 4.56 19.93 -9.33
C ALA A 76 4.13 20.32 -10.76
N GLU A 77 4.69 19.68 -11.80
CA GLU A 77 4.31 19.89 -13.19
C GLU A 77 2.85 19.47 -13.46
N GLN A 78 2.40 18.36 -12.87
CA GLN A 78 0.99 17.93 -12.97
C GLN A 78 0.05 18.88 -12.21
N ALA A 79 0.43 19.30 -10.99
CA ALA A 79 -0.33 20.25 -10.21
C ALA A 79 -0.45 21.60 -10.92
N ARG A 80 0.61 22.07 -11.59
CA ARG A 80 0.58 23.31 -12.37
C ARG A 80 -0.42 23.24 -13.53
N LYS A 81 -0.51 22.13 -14.26
CA LYS A 81 -1.44 21.99 -15.39
C LYS A 81 -2.91 22.11 -15.00
N LYS A 82 -3.26 21.66 -13.80
CA LYS A 82 -4.62 21.71 -13.24
C LYS A 82 -4.52 21.87 -11.73
N PRO A 83 -4.31 23.12 -11.26
CA PRO A 83 -3.94 23.37 -9.87
C PRO A 83 -5.01 22.94 -8.87
N TYR A 84 -6.29 23.15 -9.22
CA TYR A 84 -7.42 22.72 -8.39
C TYR A 84 -8.65 22.39 -9.26
N PHE A 85 -9.58 21.69 -8.69
CA PHE A 85 -10.84 21.31 -9.32
C PHE A 85 -12.05 21.64 -8.44
N GLY A 86 -11.83 21.88 -7.15
CA GLY A 86 -12.87 22.12 -6.18
C GLY A 86 -12.55 23.28 -5.24
N ARG A 87 -13.59 23.83 -4.63
CA ARG A 87 -13.53 24.83 -3.55
C ARG A 87 -14.64 24.57 -2.56
N ILE A 88 -14.33 24.75 -1.29
CA ILE A 88 -15.28 24.78 -0.19
C ILE A 88 -15.12 26.08 0.58
N ASP A 89 -16.25 26.73 0.90
CA ASP A 89 -16.32 27.86 1.80
C ASP A 89 -17.07 27.40 3.05
N PHE A 90 -16.50 27.60 4.20
CA PHE A 90 -17.09 27.13 5.45
C PHE A 90 -16.74 28.04 6.62
N ARG A 91 -17.53 27.90 7.69
CA ARG A 91 -17.26 28.52 8.98
C ARG A 91 -16.87 27.46 9.98
N ASP A 92 -15.69 27.57 10.55
CA ASP A 92 -15.28 26.76 11.69
C ASP A 92 -16.10 27.16 12.93
N LYS A 93 -16.81 26.21 13.54
CA LYS A 93 -17.68 26.50 14.70
C LYS A 93 -16.90 26.77 15.97
N LYS A 94 -15.72 26.18 16.13
CA LYS A 94 -14.86 26.36 17.30
C LYS A 94 -14.09 27.69 17.23
N LEU A 95 -13.45 27.95 16.10
CA LEU A 95 -12.67 29.16 15.87
C LEU A 95 -13.53 30.37 15.50
N LYS A 96 -14.80 30.16 15.09
CA LYS A 96 -15.73 31.17 14.58
C LYS A 96 -15.18 31.96 13.38
N LYS A 97 -14.31 31.33 12.59
CA LYS A 97 -13.62 31.91 11.45
C LYS A 97 -14.22 31.39 10.15
N ASP A 98 -14.41 32.26 9.20
CA ASP A 98 -14.80 31.90 7.84
C ASP A 98 -13.53 31.56 7.05
N GLU A 99 -13.51 30.40 6.41
CA GLU A 99 -12.37 29.88 5.67
C GLU A 99 -12.76 29.41 4.27
N VAL A 100 -11.79 29.46 3.36
CA VAL A 100 -11.93 29.04 1.98
C VAL A 100 -10.78 28.11 1.63
N TYR A 101 -11.09 26.88 1.19
CA TYR A 101 -10.07 25.95 0.71
C TYR A 101 -10.33 25.57 -0.74
N TYR A 102 -9.28 25.70 -1.55
CA TYR A 102 -9.24 25.12 -2.88
C TYR A 102 -8.68 23.71 -2.80
N ILE A 103 -9.25 22.80 -3.59
CA ILE A 103 -8.96 21.37 -3.53
C ILE A 103 -8.35 20.93 -4.86
N GLY A 104 -7.14 20.38 -4.80
CA GLY A 104 -6.40 19.90 -5.96
C GLY A 104 -5.91 18.47 -5.81
N ARG A 105 -5.15 18.00 -6.78
CA ARG A 105 -4.51 16.69 -6.75
C ARG A 105 -3.34 16.61 -5.78
N SER A 106 -2.71 17.75 -5.51
CA SER A 106 -1.57 17.90 -4.63
C SER A 106 -1.63 19.24 -3.94
N VAL A 107 -0.92 19.37 -2.83
CA VAL A 107 -0.77 20.65 -2.13
C VAL A 107 0.03 21.63 -2.99
N ILE A 108 -0.47 22.85 -3.11
CA ILE A 108 0.26 24.00 -3.64
C ILE A 108 0.36 25.04 -2.52
N ALA A 109 1.58 25.40 -2.15
CA ALA A 109 1.85 26.31 -1.04
C ALA A 109 3.21 27.00 -1.24
N ASP A 110 3.26 28.29 -0.97
CA ASP A 110 4.52 29.00 -0.66
C ASP A 110 4.91 28.78 0.81
N ASN A 111 3.91 28.85 1.70
CA ASN A 111 4.08 28.54 3.11
C ASN A 111 3.32 27.23 3.44
N PRO A 112 4.01 26.19 3.94
CA PRO A 112 3.36 24.93 4.31
C PRO A 112 2.23 25.06 5.34
N ALA A 113 2.26 26.09 6.18
CA ALA A 113 1.22 26.36 7.20
C ALA A 113 -0.05 26.96 6.61
N GLU A 114 0.03 27.59 5.42
CA GLU A 114 -1.08 28.26 4.76
C GLU A 114 -1.14 27.84 3.28
N PRO A 115 -1.61 26.63 2.97
CA PRO A 115 -1.63 26.15 1.61
C PRO A 115 -2.67 26.90 0.77
N GLU A 116 -2.29 27.26 -0.45
CA GLU A 116 -3.19 27.84 -1.45
C GLU A 116 -4.19 26.83 -1.99
N VAL A 117 -3.73 25.56 -2.11
CA VAL A 117 -4.53 24.42 -2.53
C VAL A 117 -4.23 23.26 -1.61
N ILE A 118 -5.26 22.67 -1.05
CA ILE A 118 -5.16 21.44 -0.24
C ILE A 118 -5.27 20.21 -1.12
N ASP A 119 -4.69 19.11 -0.65
CA ASP A 119 -4.80 17.81 -1.31
C ASP A 119 -6.21 17.24 -1.14
N TRP A 120 -6.77 16.63 -2.18
CA TRP A 120 -8.08 15.98 -2.16
C TRP A 120 -8.20 14.85 -1.12
N ARG A 121 -7.06 14.26 -0.74
CA ARG A 121 -6.96 13.20 0.28
C ARG A 121 -7.06 13.72 1.71
N ALA A 122 -6.84 15.02 1.92
CA ALA A 122 -6.96 15.63 3.23
C ALA A 122 -8.34 15.36 3.86
N PRO A 123 -8.41 15.17 5.20
CA PRO A 123 -9.66 14.85 5.88
C PRO A 123 -10.79 15.83 5.58
N ILE A 124 -10.53 17.14 5.60
CA ILE A 124 -11.52 18.17 5.34
C ILE A 124 -12.05 18.13 3.89
N ALA A 125 -11.25 17.69 2.93
CA ALA A 125 -11.71 17.56 1.55
C ALA A 125 -12.85 16.54 1.37
N SER A 126 -13.11 15.66 2.38
CA SER A 126 -14.25 14.74 2.35
C SER A 126 -15.58 15.48 2.22
N VAL A 127 -15.72 16.66 2.84
CA VAL A 127 -16.97 17.42 2.82
C VAL A 127 -17.34 17.95 1.42
N TYR A 128 -16.34 18.07 0.54
CA TYR A 128 -16.62 18.41 -0.87
C TYR A 128 -17.39 17.28 -1.56
N TYR A 129 -17.10 16.01 -1.25
CA TYR A 129 -17.70 14.85 -1.89
C TYR A 129 -19.02 14.42 -1.23
N ASP A 130 -19.05 14.38 0.10
CA ASP A 130 -20.08 13.67 0.86
C ASP A 130 -21.16 14.60 1.45
N ALA A 131 -20.82 15.86 1.69
CA ALA A 131 -21.69 16.71 2.48
C ALA A 131 -22.63 17.57 1.61
N ALA A 132 -23.87 17.74 2.09
CA ALA A 132 -24.74 18.82 1.67
C ALA A 132 -24.31 20.14 2.35
N LEU A 133 -24.78 21.30 1.83
CA LEU A 133 -24.56 22.59 2.49
C LEU A 133 -25.24 22.59 3.87
N GLY A 134 -24.65 23.30 4.82
CA GLY A 134 -25.12 23.40 6.19
C GLY A 134 -24.15 22.85 7.21
N ASP A 135 -24.67 22.38 8.32
CA ASP A 135 -23.87 21.88 9.44
C ASP A 135 -23.35 20.46 9.15
N VAL A 136 -22.04 20.33 9.09
CA VAL A 136 -21.34 19.07 8.76
C VAL A 136 -20.12 18.88 9.64
N SER A 137 -19.59 17.67 9.67
CA SER A 137 -18.37 17.38 10.42
C SER A 137 -17.44 16.43 9.67
N TYR A 138 -16.16 16.57 9.94
CA TYR A 138 -15.13 15.66 9.46
C TYR A 138 -14.20 15.25 10.62
N SER A 139 -13.45 14.17 10.45
CA SER A 139 -12.55 13.67 11.49
C SER A 139 -11.11 13.65 11.00
N VAL A 140 -10.19 14.12 11.86
CA VAL A 140 -8.76 14.05 11.65
C VAL A 140 -8.19 12.99 12.58
N LYS A 141 -7.38 12.08 12.02
CA LYS A 141 -6.74 11.01 12.79
C LYS A 141 -5.83 11.61 13.87
N GLY A 142 -6.02 11.19 15.11
CA GLY A 142 -5.24 11.68 16.26
C GLY A 142 -5.72 13.01 16.86
N GLU A 143 -6.51 13.82 16.14
CA GLU A 143 -6.98 15.13 16.59
C GLU A 143 -8.47 15.16 16.97
N GLY A 144 -9.26 14.25 16.38
CA GLY A 144 -10.68 14.13 16.68
C GLY A 144 -11.61 14.68 15.60
N LYS A 145 -12.79 15.14 16.03
CA LYS A 145 -13.88 15.59 15.15
C LYS A 145 -13.93 17.11 15.10
N TYR A 146 -14.12 17.64 13.90
CA TYR A 146 -14.28 19.07 13.61
C TYR A 146 -15.68 19.33 13.09
N ASP A 147 -16.39 20.30 13.68
CA ASP A 147 -17.73 20.72 13.28
C ASP A 147 -17.64 22.05 12.54
N ILE A 148 -18.18 22.10 11.35
CA ILE A 148 -18.18 23.29 10.48
C ILE A 148 -19.58 23.55 9.92
N THR A 149 -19.81 24.76 9.45
CA THR A 149 -20.98 25.09 8.63
C THR A 149 -20.50 25.34 7.20
N LEU A 150 -20.79 24.42 6.31
CA LEU A 150 -20.44 24.50 4.89
C LEU A 150 -21.40 25.45 4.17
N SER A 151 -20.89 26.51 3.59
CA SER A 151 -21.71 27.55 2.95
C SER A 151 -21.67 27.50 1.42
N ARG A 152 -20.62 26.91 0.83
CA ARG A 152 -20.47 26.77 -0.62
C ARG A 152 -19.64 25.56 -0.98
N LYS A 153 -20.00 24.93 -2.09
CA LYS A 153 -19.17 24.02 -2.87
C LYS A 153 -19.12 24.51 -4.31
N ARG A 154 -17.92 24.60 -4.87
CA ARG A 154 -17.71 25.03 -6.25
C ARG A 154 -16.80 24.04 -6.96
N THR A 155 -17.15 23.66 -8.17
CA THR A 155 -16.35 22.83 -9.07
C THR A 155 -15.83 23.69 -10.21
N TYR A 156 -14.56 23.48 -10.59
CA TYR A 156 -13.89 24.23 -11.65
C TYR A 156 -13.54 23.35 -12.83
N GLU A 157 -13.71 23.90 -14.02
CA GLU A 157 -13.20 23.36 -15.27
C GLU A 157 -12.02 24.23 -15.72
N ILE A 158 -10.80 23.72 -15.50
CA ILE A 158 -9.54 24.39 -15.86
C ILE A 158 -8.86 23.53 -16.92
N GLU A 159 -8.55 24.11 -18.07
CA GLU A 159 -7.86 23.49 -19.19
C GLU A 159 -6.78 24.43 -19.74
N ASN A 160 -5.56 23.92 -19.92
CA ASN A 160 -4.42 24.68 -20.44
C ASN A 160 -4.18 26.00 -19.70
N ASP A 161 -4.18 25.95 -18.37
CA ASP A 161 -3.95 27.10 -17.49
C ASP A 161 -5.05 28.18 -17.56
N GLU A 162 -6.20 27.90 -18.19
CA GLU A 162 -7.34 28.82 -18.33
C GLU A 162 -8.58 28.29 -17.61
N LEU A 163 -9.29 29.18 -16.92
CA LEU A 163 -10.59 28.91 -16.33
C LEU A 163 -11.65 28.85 -17.42
N LYS A 164 -12.11 27.67 -17.79
CA LYS A 164 -13.17 27.49 -18.79
C LYS A 164 -14.54 27.76 -18.18
N ASP A 165 -14.84 27.15 -17.04
CA ASP A 165 -16.10 27.30 -16.35
C ASP A 165 -16.00 26.96 -14.86
N PHE A 166 -17.02 27.30 -14.07
CA PHE A 166 -17.20 26.85 -12.71
C PHE A 166 -18.68 26.78 -12.34
N TYR A 167 -19.00 25.89 -11.40
CA TYR A 167 -20.39 25.61 -11.00
C TYR A 167 -20.50 25.56 -9.48
N ASP A 168 -21.44 26.27 -8.91
CA ASP A 168 -21.83 26.12 -7.51
C ASP A 168 -22.91 25.05 -7.42
N SER A 169 -22.70 24.05 -6.55
CA SER A 169 -23.56 22.87 -6.43
C SER A 169 -23.71 22.43 -4.99
N ASP A 170 -24.93 22.03 -4.62
CA ASP A 170 -25.21 21.42 -3.32
C ASP A 170 -24.78 19.94 -3.28
N VAL A 171 -24.65 19.30 -4.46
CA VAL A 171 -24.22 17.91 -4.62
C VAL A 171 -23.24 17.83 -5.79
N VAL A 172 -22.00 17.43 -5.51
CA VAL A 172 -20.94 17.29 -6.53
C VAL A 172 -21.24 16.16 -7.52
N ALA A 173 -22.04 15.19 -7.12
CA ALA A 173 -22.40 14.02 -7.90
C ALA A 173 -23.66 14.24 -8.78
N ASN A 174 -23.73 15.34 -9.52
CA ASN A 174 -24.77 15.42 -10.54
C ASN A 174 -24.37 14.59 -11.75
N ASP A 175 -25.24 13.66 -12.14
CA ASP A 175 -25.12 12.85 -13.36
C ASP A 175 -24.84 13.71 -14.60
N GLU A 176 -25.26 14.99 -14.60
CA GLU A 176 -24.99 15.94 -15.67
C GLU A 176 -23.51 16.32 -15.78
N LEU A 177 -22.80 16.50 -14.67
CA LEU A 177 -21.35 16.81 -14.68
C LEU A 177 -20.56 15.61 -15.16
N LEU A 178 -20.91 14.43 -14.63
CA LEU A 178 -20.32 13.15 -15.06
C LEU A 178 -20.63 12.91 -16.55
N THR A 179 -21.85 13.16 -16.99
CA THR A 179 -22.27 13.00 -18.39
C THR A 179 -21.56 13.99 -19.31
N LYS A 180 -21.40 15.26 -18.92
CA LYS A 180 -20.61 16.25 -19.68
C LYS A 180 -19.13 15.89 -19.75
N TYR A 181 -18.54 15.41 -18.64
CA TYR A 181 -17.15 14.95 -18.60
C TYR A 181 -16.92 13.73 -19.50
N LEU A 182 -17.79 12.72 -19.40
CA LEU A 182 -17.71 11.52 -20.22
C LEU A 182 -17.98 11.77 -21.71
N ALA A 183 -18.86 12.72 -22.02
CA ALA A 183 -19.18 13.07 -23.41
C ALA A 183 -18.03 13.83 -24.10
N ARG A 184 -17.28 14.67 -23.38
CA ARG A 184 -16.16 15.45 -23.92
C ARG A 184 -14.87 14.65 -24.04
N ASN A 185 -14.62 13.70 -23.14
CA ASN A 185 -13.35 12.99 -23.04
C ASN A 185 -13.48 11.49 -23.27
N LYS A 186 -13.49 11.05 -24.55
CA LYS A 186 -13.35 9.63 -24.91
C LYS A 186 -12.00 9.00 -24.48
N LYS A 187 -11.06 9.81 -23.98
CA LYS A 187 -9.77 9.42 -23.41
C LYS A 187 -9.54 10.04 -22.03
N ALA A 188 -10.62 10.18 -21.23
CA ALA A 188 -10.49 10.70 -19.87
C ALA A 188 -9.46 9.85 -19.10
N VAL A 189 -8.33 10.47 -18.82
CA VAL A 189 -7.28 9.90 -17.98
C VAL A 189 -7.87 9.77 -16.57
N LEU A 190 -7.67 8.62 -15.94
CA LEU A 190 -8.22 8.30 -14.60
C LEU A 190 -7.97 9.39 -13.54
N GLY A 191 -6.94 10.19 -13.72
CA GLY A 191 -6.65 11.33 -12.86
C GLY A 191 -7.69 12.46 -12.91
N GLU A 192 -8.50 12.59 -13.97
CA GLU A 192 -9.57 13.59 -14.03
C GLU A 192 -10.82 13.17 -13.26
N ILE A 193 -10.93 11.90 -12.91
CA ILE A 193 -12.06 11.32 -12.16
C ILE A 193 -12.11 11.83 -10.71
N ILE A 194 -11.00 12.33 -10.15
CA ILE A 194 -10.96 12.85 -8.77
C ILE A 194 -12.03 13.93 -8.53
N ALA A 195 -12.29 14.78 -9.50
CA ALA A 195 -13.32 15.82 -9.39
C ALA A 195 -14.76 15.27 -9.40
N THR A 196 -14.96 14.04 -9.86
CA THR A 196 -16.27 13.40 -10.07
C THR A 196 -16.48 12.14 -9.25
N ILE A 197 -15.69 11.94 -8.20
CA ILE A 197 -15.87 10.83 -7.25
C ILE A 197 -17.27 10.96 -6.62
N GLN A 198 -18.08 9.93 -6.79
CA GLN A 198 -19.42 9.87 -6.18
C GLN A 198 -19.32 9.55 -4.69
N GLN A 199 -20.37 9.87 -3.94
CA GLN A 199 -20.41 9.68 -2.49
C GLN A 199 -20.06 8.23 -2.08
N GLU A 200 -20.69 7.24 -2.71
CA GLU A 200 -20.46 5.83 -2.42
C GLU A 200 -19.00 5.40 -2.72
N GLN A 201 -18.42 5.96 -3.77
CA GLN A 201 -17.01 5.72 -4.11
C GLN A 201 -16.10 6.36 -3.05
N ASN A 202 -16.40 7.58 -2.60
CA ASN A 202 -15.64 8.29 -1.58
C ASN A 202 -15.68 7.55 -0.23
N GLU A 203 -16.83 7.01 0.15
CA GLU A 203 -16.95 6.17 1.34
C GLU A 203 -16.02 4.95 1.30
N VAL A 204 -15.95 4.26 0.16
CA VAL A 204 -15.03 3.13 -0.05
C VAL A 204 -13.57 3.56 0.04
N ILE A 205 -13.22 4.67 -0.62
CA ILE A 205 -11.85 5.19 -0.67
C ILE A 205 -11.36 5.54 0.75
N ARG A 206 -12.20 6.19 1.56
CA ARG A 206 -11.83 6.74 2.87
C ARG A 206 -12.04 5.79 4.05
N LYS A 207 -12.58 4.59 3.83
CA LYS A 207 -12.77 3.60 4.90
C LYS A 207 -11.41 3.18 5.49
N LYS A 208 -11.37 2.95 6.82
CA LYS A 208 -10.15 2.54 7.53
C LYS A 208 -9.46 1.35 6.86
N PRO A 209 -8.12 1.33 6.76
CA PRO A 209 -7.38 0.29 6.04
C PRO A 209 -7.50 -1.11 6.68
N GLN A 210 -7.75 -1.20 7.99
CA GLN A 210 -7.84 -2.46 8.73
C GLN A 210 -9.10 -3.29 8.42
N HIS A 211 -9.99 -2.79 7.52
CA HIS A 211 -11.22 -3.50 7.16
C HIS A 211 -11.09 -4.19 5.81
N ASN A 212 -11.36 -5.49 5.79
CA ASN A 212 -11.56 -6.22 4.55
C ASN A 212 -12.81 -5.71 3.84
N MET A 213 -12.75 -5.53 2.53
CA MET A 213 -13.86 -5.03 1.72
C MET A 213 -14.03 -5.82 0.43
N ILE A 214 -15.27 -6.04 0.06
CA ILE A 214 -15.66 -6.53 -1.25
C ILE A 214 -16.40 -5.40 -1.96
N VAL A 215 -15.86 -4.94 -3.11
CA VAL A 215 -16.48 -3.89 -3.92
C VAL A 215 -17.16 -4.53 -5.11
N GLN A 216 -18.49 -4.45 -5.16
CA GLN A 216 -19.32 -4.97 -6.23
C GLN A 216 -19.92 -3.83 -7.06
N GLY A 217 -20.10 -4.05 -8.35
CA GLY A 217 -20.71 -3.07 -9.26
C GLY A 217 -20.65 -3.54 -10.70
N ALA A 218 -21.44 -2.91 -11.57
CA ALA A 218 -21.46 -3.19 -13.00
C ALA A 218 -20.09 -2.98 -13.68
N ALA A 219 -19.91 -3.51 -14.87
CA ALA A 219 -18.74 -3.17 -15.69
C ALA A 219 -18.73 -1.66 -15.98
N GLY A 220 -17.57 -1.03 -15.84
CA GLY A 220 -17.44 0.43 -16.03
C GLY A 220 -17.81 1.30 -14.81
N SER A 221 -18.28 0.74 -13.69
CA SER A 221 -18.63 1.51 -12.48
C SER A 221 -17.44 2.09 -11.70
N GLY A 222 -16.23 1.99 -12.23
CA GLY A 222 -15.04 2.58 -11.61
C GLY A 222 -14.41 1.74 -10.47
N LYS A 223 -14.76 0.47 -10.29
CA LYS A 223 -14.23 -0.38 -9.19
C LYS A 223 -12.70 -0.37 -9.09
N THR A 224 -12.02 -0.57 -10.21
CA THR A 224 -10.55 -0.53 -10.26
C THR A 224 -10.02 0.85 -9.93
N THR A 225 -10.65 1.89 -10.45
CA THR A 225 -10.34 3.29 -10.17
C THR A 225 -10.45 3.59 -8.68
N VAL A 226 -11.55 3.20 -8.05
CA VAL A 226 -11.78 3.35 -6.60
C VAL A 226 -10.69 2.63 -5.79
N ALA A 227 -10.30 1.42 -6.20
CA ALA A 227 -9.22 0.69 -5.54
C ALA A 227 -7.87 1.45 -5.62
N MET A 228 -7.53 2.03 -6.78
CA MET A 228 -6.31 2.82 -6.94
C MET A 228 -6.33 4.10 -6.11
N HIS A 229 -7.45 4.83 -6.12
CA HIS A 229 -7.62 6.02 -5.28
C HIS A 229 -7.55 5.69 -3.79
N ARG A 230 -8.07 4.52 -3.39
CA ARG A 230 -7.96 4.04 -2.01
C ARG A 230 -6.51 3.79 -1.60
N ILE A 231 -5.70 3.15 -2.43
CA ILE A 231 -4.26 2.99 -2.17
C ILE A 231 -3.61 4.35 -1.97
N SER A 232 -3.85 5.29 -2.89
CA SER A 232 -3.35 6.66 -2.79
C SER A 232 -3.79 7.37 -1.49
N TYR A 233 -5.06 7.20 -1.10
CA TYR A 233 -5.60 7.76 0.14
C TYR A 233 -4.94 7.17 1.39
N ILE A 234 -4.75 5.84 1.44
CA ILE A 234 -4.13 5.16 2.57
C ILE A 234 -2.67 5.60 2.70
N LEU A 235 -1.90 5.60 1.62
CA LEU A 235 -0.49 6.04 1.64
C LEU A 235 -0.33 7.50 2.05
N TYR A 236 -1.33 8.36 1.82
CA TYR A 236 -1.29 9.75 2.25
C TYR A 236 -1.66 9.93 3.73
N ASN A 237 -2.73 9.28 4.22
CA ASN A 237 -3.26 9.51 5.57
C ASN A 237 -2.67 8.58 6.63
N TYR A 238 -1.97 7.52 6.22
CA TYR A 238 -1.41 6.48 7.10
C TYR A 238 0.06 6.20 6.76
N GLU A 239 0.80 7.22 6.31
CA GLU A 239 2.21 7.13 5.91
C GLU A 239 3.15 6.60 7.01
N GLN A 240 2.78 6.77 8.29
CA GLN A 240 3.52 6.22 9.44
C GLN A 240 3.24 4.72 9.69
N GLU A 241 2.18 4.18 9.10
CA GLU A 241 1.74 2.78 9.32
C GLU A 241 1.97 1.91 8.09
N PHE A 242 1.92 2.50 6.89
CA PHE A 242 2.01 1.79 5.61
C PHE A 242 2.98 2.47 4.66
N ALA A 243 3.85 1.65 4.08
CA ALA A 243 4.72 2.02 2.97
C ALA A 243 4.19 1.42 1.65
N PRO A 244 4.58 1.93 0.48
CA PRO A 244 4.15 1.37 -0.82
C PRO A 244 4.45 -0.13 -0.98
N GLU A 245 5.51 -0.61 -0.37
CA GLU A 245 5.97 -2.01 -0.39
C GLU A 245 5.02 -2.97 0.34
N ASP A 246 4.16 -2.44 1.23
CA ASP A 246 3.14 -3.22 1.95
C ASP A 246 1.92 -3.52 1.07
N PHE A 247 1.82 -2.90 -0.11
CA PHE A 247 0.70 -3.07 -1.02
C PHE A 247 1.02 -4.00 -2.17
N TYR A 248 0.10 -4.93 -2.40
CA TYR A 248 0.15 -5.87 -3.50
C TYR A 248 -1.13 -5.77 -4.34
N ILE A 249 -0.97 -5.49 -5.63
CA ILE A 249 -2.06 -5.53 -6.59
C ILE A 249 -1.99 -6.86 -7.33
N VAL A 250 -2.96 -7.73 -7.08
CA VAL A 250 -3.04 -9.02 -7.74
C VAL A 250 -4.10 -8.96 -8.82
N GLY A 251 -3.69 -9.06 -10.07
CA GLY A 251 -4.57 -9.02 -11.25
C GLY A 251 -4.78 -10.38 -11.88
N SER A 252 -5.88 -10.52 -12.63
CA SER A 252 -6.19 -11.72 -13.37
C SER A 252 -5.28 -11.96 -14.59
N ASN A 253 -4.69 -10.91 -15.12
CA ASN A 253 -3.80 -10.96 -16.28
C ASN A 253 -2.87 -9.75 -16.36
N GLN A 254 -1.80 -9.87 -17.14
CA GLN A 254 -0.78 -8.84 -17.30
C GLN A 254 -1.30 -7.56 -17.99
N VAL A 255 -2.28 -7.67 -18.88
CA VAL A 255 -2.84 -6.50 -19.59
C VAL A 255 -3.52 -5.55 -18.59
N LEU A 256 -4.31 -6.09 -17.66
CA LEU A 256 -4.92 -5.30 -16.58
C LEU A 256 -3.85 -4.65 -15.69
N LEU A 257 -2.81 -5.40 -15.32
CA LEU A 257 -1.73 -4.87 -14.48
C LEU A 257 -0.97 -3.75 -15.19
N ASN A 258 -0.65 -3.90 -16.46
CA ASN A 258 0.02 -2.84 -17.25
C ASN A 258 -0.82 -1.56 -17.32
N TYR A 259 -2.15 -1.70 -17.45
CA TYR A 259 -3.06 -0.56 -17.39
C TYR A 259 -3.01 0.14 -16.03
N ILE A 260 -3.07 -0.61 -14.94
CA ILE A 260 -2.99 -0.09 -13.56
C ILE A 260 -1.65 0.61 -13.31
N THR A 261 -0.54 0.03 -13.80
CA THR A 261 0.81 0.60 -13.69
C THR A 261 0.89 2.00 -14.29
N GLY A 262 0.18 2.24 -15.38
CA GLY A 262 0.14 3.57 -16.03
C GLY A 262 -0.64 4.62 -15.22
N VAL A 263 -1.55 4.19 -14.35
CA VAL A 263 -2.45 5.07 -13.59
C VAL A 263 -1.90 5.46 -12.22
N LEU A 264 -1.22 4.55 -11.54
CA LEU A 264 -0.71 4.78 -10.18
C LEU A 264 0.17 6.04 -10.06
N PRO A 265 1.12 6.33 -11.00
CA PRO A 265 1.91 7.55 -10.95
C PRO A 265 1.07 8.84 -11.01
N GLU A 266 -0.07 8.83 -11.73
CA GLU A 266 -0.98 9.98 -11.80
C GLU A 266 -1.66 10.25 -10.46
N LEU A 267 -1.75 9.23 -9.59
CA LEU A 267 -2.27 9.32 -8.23
C LEU A 267 -1.16 9.52 -7.17
N ASN A 268 0.06 9.83 -7.61
CA ASN A 268 1.24 9.96 -6.74
C ASN A 268 1.58 8.67 -5.97
N VAL A 269 1.32 7.51 -6.56
CA VAL A 269 1.60 6.19 -5.99
C VAL A 269 2.73 5.53 -6.76
N TYR A 270 3.81 5.23 -6.07
CA TYR A 270 5.02 4.60 -6.60
C TYR A 270 5.44 3.44 -5.68
N GLY A 271 6.11 2.44 -6.21
CA GLY A 271 6.67 1.33 -5.41
C GLY A 271 5.69 0.21 -5.04
N VAL A 272 4.41 0.32 -5.40
CA VAL A 272 3.42 -0.73 -5.15
C VAL A 272 3.70 -1.96 -6.02
N SER A 273 3.80 -3.13 -5.40
CA SER A 273 4.04 -4.40 -6.09
C SER A 273 2.81 -4.85 -6.89
N GLN A 274 3.04 -5.27 -8.14
CA GLN A 274 1.97 -5.74 -9.02
C GLN A 274 2.33 -7.12 -9.57
N MET A 275 1.41 -8.04 -9.50
CA MET A 275 1.65 -9.40 -9.95
C MET A 275 0.36 -10.12 -10.37
N THR A 276 0.50 -11.12 -11.22
CA THR A 276 -0.61 -12.03 -11.50
C THR A 276 -0.79 -13.01 -10.33
N MET A 277 -1.94 -13.68 -10.29
CA MET A 277 -2.20 -14.74 -9.31
C MET A 277 -1.13 -15.85 -9.38
N GLU A 278 -0.68 -16.17 -10.59
CA GLU A 278 0.39 -17.14 -10.81
C GLU A 278 1.71 -16.71 -10.16
N GLN A 279 2.12 -15.47 -10.40
CA GLN A 279 3.33 -14.89 -9.79
C GLN A 279 3.23 -14.82 -8.26
N LEU A 280 2.02 -14.56 -7.73
CA LEU A 280 1.79 -14.58 -6.28
C LEU A 280 2.01 -15.99 -5.71
N PHE A 281 1.48 -17.03 -6.35
CA PHE A 281 1.70 -18.41 -5.89
C PHE A 281 3.18 -18.81 -5.95
N VAL A 282 3.90 -18.48 -7.02
CA VAL A 282 5.33 -18.71 -7.13
C VAL A 282 6.09 -18.01 -6.00
N ARG A 283 5.72 -16.76 -5.69
CA ARG A 283 6.35 -16.00 -4.59
C ARG A 283 6.07 -16.59 -3.22
N LEU A 284 4.83 -17.01 -2.95
CA LEU A 284 4.45 -17.62 -1.67
C LEU A 284 5.11 -18.98 -1.44
N LEU A 285 5.42 -19.70 -2.51
CA LEU A 285 6.04 -21.02 -2.49
C LEU A 285 7.54 -20.96 -2.82
N TYR A 286 8.18 -19.81 -2.70
CA TYR A 286 9.54 -19.55 -3.20
C TYR A 286 10.56 -20.62 -2.79
N GLU A 287 10.53 -21.06 -1.53
CA GLU A 287 11.45 -22.09 -1.00
C GLU A 287 11.08 -23.51 -1.47
N ASP A 288 9.79 -23.77 -1.70
CA ASP A 288 9.24 -25.07 -2.09
C ASP A 288 8.97 -25.16 -3.60
N TRP A 289 9.15 -24.05 -4.36
CA TRP A 289 8.85 -24.01 -5.78
C TRP A 289 9.98 -24.59 -6.62
N ASP A 290 9.72 -25.73 -7.27
CA ASP A 290 10.64 -26.27 -8.27
C ASP A 290 10.48 -25.48 -9.60
N LYS A 291 11.61 -24.98 -10.13
CA LYS A 291 11.63 -24.18 -11.38
C LYS A 291 11.13 -24.96 -12.61
N SER A 292 11.07 -26.28 -12.54
CA SER A 292 10.46 -27.12 -13.58
C SER A 292 8.94 -27.16 -13.54
N TRP A 293 8.32 -26.72 -12.44
CA TRP A 293 6.87 -26.72 -12.29
C TRP A 293 6.25 -25.61 -13.12
N GLN A 294 5.09 -25.90 -13.69
CA GLN A 294 4.30 -24.94 -14.44
C GLN A 294 2.88 -24.91 -13.91
N ILE A 295 2.34 -23.72 -13.73
CA ILE A 295 0.92 -23.55 -13.44
C ILE A 295 0.15 -23.75 -14.74
N LYS A 296 -0.65 -24.83 -14.78
CA LYS A 296 -1.49 -25.09 -15.95
C LYS A 296 -2.72 -24.17 -15.94
N PRO A 297 -3.07 -23.58 -17.08
CA PRO A 297 -4.36 -22.90 -17.20
C PRO A 297 -5.50 -23.89 -16.96
N VAL A 298 -6.70 -23.39 -16.76
CA VAL A 298 -7.91 -24.16 -16.37
C VAL A 298 -7.97 -25.54 -16.97
N VAL A 299 -7.87 -26.58 -16.12
CA VAL A 299 -8.06 -27.97 -16.51
C VAL A 299 -9.54 -28.31 -16.35
N LYS A 300 -10.19 -28.75 -17.44
CA LYS A 300 -11.58 -29.21 -17.39
C LYS A 300 -11.65 -30.63 -16.80
N GLY A 301 -12.61 -30.88 -15.94
CA GLY A 301 -12.85 -32.20 -15.34
C GLY A 301 -13.55 -32.15 -13.99
N VAL A 302 -13.89 -33.28 -13.45
CA VAL A 302 -14.62 -33.43 -12.18
C VAL A 302 -13.70 -32.98 -10.99
N THR A 303 -12.45 -33.43 -10.98
CA THR A 303 -11.50 -33.12 -9.90
C THR A 303 -11.22 -31.62 -9.74
N PRO A 304 -10.94 -30.84 -10.82
CA PRO A 304 -10.81 -29.39 -10.71
C PRO A 304 -12.08 -28.69 -10.23
N ALA A 305 -13.26 -29.17 -10.67
CA ALA A 305 -14.53 -28.60 -10.24
C ALA A 305 -14.74 -28.80 -8.73
N VAL A 306 -14.43 -29.97 -8.18
CA VAL A 306 -14.53 -30.27 -6.75
C VAL A 306 -13.56 -29.40 -5.94
N LYS A 307 -12.31 -29.25 -6.40
CA LYS A 307 -11.29 -28.42 -5.71
C LYS A 307 -11.65 -26.93 -5.66
N GLY A 308 -12.50 -26.44 -6.56
CA GLY A 308 -13.01 -25.08 -6.57
C GLY A 308 -14.20 -24.84 -5.61
N THR A 309 -14.63 -25.84 -4.86
CA THR A 309 -15.81 -25.72 -3.96
C THR A 309 -15.41 -25.27 -2.56
N LEU A 310 -16.33 -24.56 -1.86
CA LEU A 310 -16.15 -24.18 -0.46
C LEU A 310 -16.02 -25.41 0.45
N VAL A 311 -16.69 -26.53 0.12
CA VAL A 311 -16.60 -27.79 0.86
C VAL A 311 -15.17 -28.31 0.81
N TRP A 312 -14.57 -28.35 -0.38
CA TRP A 312 -13.17 -28.75 -0.54
C TRP A 312 -12.21 -27.83 0.23
N PHE A 313 -12.42 -26.50 0.17
CA PHE A 313 -11.62 -25.55 0.91
C PHE A 313 -11.65 -25.81 2.42
N LYS A 314 -12.83 -26.03 2.98
CA LYS A 314 -12.99 -26.38 4.41
C LYS A 314 -12.34 -27.71 4.78
N GLU A 315 -12.44 -28.72 3.90
CA GLU A 315 -11.75 -29.99 4.14
C GLU A 315 -10.22 -29.85 4.08
N LEU A 316 -9.71 -29.02 3.16
CA LEU A 316 -8.29 -28.70 3.07
C LEU A 316 -7.81 -27.96 4.33
N GLU A 317 -8.58 -26.96 4.81
CA GLU A 317 -8.29 -26.23 6.05
C GLU A 317 -8.24 -27.19 7.25
N ASN A 318 -9.24 -28.07 7.39
CA ASN A 318 -9.27 -29.10 8.41
C ASN A 318 -8.10 -30.08 8.30
N PHE A 319 -7.72 -30.45 7.08
CA PHE A 319 -6.54 -31.28 6.83
C PHE A 319 -5.26 -30.58 7.29
N CYS A 320 -5.06 -29.31 6.93
CA CYS A 320 -3.91 -28.51 7.35
C CYS A 320 -3.80 -28.42 8.87
N LEU A 321 -4.92 -28.12 9.57
CA LEU A 321 -4.98 -28.07 11.02
C LEU A 321 -4.61 -29.42 11.66
N ARG A 322 -5.14 -30.52 11.13
CA ARG A 322 -4.79 -31.87 11.63
C ARG A 322 -3.34 -32.24 11.33
N TYR A 323 -2.80 -31.80 10.20
CA TYR A 323 -1.43 -32.01 9.81
C TYR A 323 -0.47 -31.19 10.69
N GLU A 324 -0.80 -29.94 11.00
CA GLU A 324 -0.05 -29.15 11.99
C GLU A 324 0.04 -29.85 13.34
N TYR A 325 -1.08 -30.42 13.78
CA TYR A 325 -1.12 -31.18 15.03
C TYR A 325 -0.21 -32.42 15.01
N ARG A 326 -0.07 -33.09 13.87
CA ARG A 326 0.76 -34.30 13.69
C ARG A 326 2.21 -33.99 13.35
N ALA A 327 2.52 -32.83 12.86
CA ALA A 327 3.87 -32.45 12.40
C ALA A 327 4.84 -32.11 13.54
N ILE A 328 4.37 -32.03 14.77
CA ILE A 328 5.20 -31.83 15.97
C ILE A 328 5.04 -33.06 16.86
N PRO A 329 6.18 -33.74 17.24
CA PRO A 329 6.12 -34.92 18.06
C PRO A 329 5.47 -34.63 19.41
N ARG A 330 4.76 -35.59 19.94
CA ARG A 330 4.19 -35.57 21.29
C ARG A 330 4.82 -36.59 22.23
N GLU A 331 5.87 -37.22 21.74
CA GLU A 331 6.67 -38.17 22.45
C GLU A 331 8.08 -37.61 22.63
N ASP A 332 8.88 -38.27 23.48
CA ASP A 332 10.25 -37.88 23.73
C ASP A 332 11.08 -38.05 22.45
N VAL A 333 11.85 -37.02 22.07
CA VAL A 333 12.84 -37.11 21.01
C VAL A 333 14.16 -37.60 21.60
N VAL A 334 14.61 -38.74 21.15
CA VAL A 334 15.80 -39.42 21.72
C VAL A 334 16.90 -39.63 20.68
N ILE A 335 18.13 -39.66 21.09
CA ILE A 335 19.24 -40.16 20.26
C ILE A 335 19.17 -41.70 20.26
N GLU A 336 18.81 -42.31 19.13
CA GLU A 336 18.63 -43.76 19.02
C GLU A 336 19.83 -44.58 19.55
N LYS A 337 21.06 -44.14 19.25
CA LYS A 337 22.30 -44.83 19.66
C LYS A 337 22.51 -44.89 21.18
N THR A 338 22.01 -43.89 21.92
CA THR A 338 22.31 -43.73 23.34
C THR A 338 21.08 -43.77 24.23
N GLY A 339 19.87 -43.68 23.67
CA GLY A 339 18.62 -43.53 24.38
C GLY A 339 18.47 -42.17 25.12
N LYS A 340 19.41 -41.24 24.86
CA LYS A 340 19.40 -39.94 25.54
C LYS A 340 18.27 -39.07 25.02
N VAL A 341 17.45 -38.53 25.95
CA VAL A 341 16.36 -37.64 25.63
C VAL A 341 16.91 -36.24 25.30
N LEU A 342 16.70 -35.81 24.09
CA LEU A 342 17.01 -34.44 23.60
C LEU A 342 15.88 -33.48 23.90
N LEU A 343 14.63 -33.91 23.72
CA LEU A 343 13.46 -33.09 23.93
C LEU A 343 12.36 -33.97 24.52
N ASP A 344 12.03 -33.75 25.77
CA ASP A 344 10.99 -34.52 26.46
C ASP A 344 9.59 -34.00 26.15
N ARG A 345 8.60 -34.89 26.27
CA ARG A 345 7.18 -34.61 26.00
C ARG A 345 6.66 -33.42 26.78
N ALA A 346 7.08 -33.26 28.05
CA ALA A 346 6.57 -32.15 28.89
C ALA A 346 7.12 -30.81 28.40
N THR A 347 8.39 -30.78 28.00
CA THR A 347 9.01 -29.59 27.39
C THR A 347 8.36 -29.23 26.05
N ILE A 348 8.06 -30.22 25.19
CA ILE A 348 7.32 -29.97 23.94
C ILE A 348 5.97 -29.35 24.23
N ALA A 349 5.19 -29.92 25.15
CA ALA A 349 3.87 -29.43 25.49
C ALA A 349 3.91 -28.01 26.08
N ARG A 350 4.91 -27.71 26.93
CA ARG A 350 5.11 -26.37 27.49
C ARG A 350 5.45 -25.35 26.40
N LEU A 351 6.40 -25.63 25.54
CA LEU A 351 6.81 -24.73 24.44
C LEU A 351 5.65 -24.48 23.47
N LEU A 352 4.87 -25.50 23.13
CA LEU A 352 3.69 -25.33 22.30
C LEU A 352 2.61 -24.44 22.95
N LYS A 353 2.45 -24.52 24.26
CA LYS A 353 1.52 -23.65 25.01
C LYS A 353 2.01 -22.20 25.05
N GLU A 354 3.32 -22.00 25.26
CA GLU A 354 3.95 -20.67 25.27
C GLU A 354 3.92 -19.99 23.88
N THR A 355 3.90 -20.77 22.82
CA THR A 355 3.95 -20.31 21.44
C THR A 355 2.61 -20.44 20.69
N LYS A 356 1.49 -20.60 21.39
CA LYS A 356 0.17 -20.89 20.78
C LYS A 356 -0.22 -19.91 19.67
N ASP A 357 0.17 -18.63 19.81
CA ASP A 357 -0.18 -17.53 18.89
C ASP A 357 0.82 -17.36 17.74
N LEU A 358 1.89 -18.14 17.72
CA LEU A 358 2.90 -18.11 16.65
C LEU A 358 2.49 -18.97 15.45
N SER A 359 3.06 -18.64 14.28
CA SER A 359 2.93 -19.47 13.10
C SER A 359 3.51 -20.87 13.33
N ARG A 360 3.12 -21.84 12.49
CA ARG A 360 3.69 -23.20 12.54
C ARG A 360 5.20 -23.19 12.34
N ALA A 361 5.69 -22.42 11.38
CA ALA A 361 7.10 -22.30 11.08
C ALA A 361 7.89 -21.80 12.30
N ASP A 362 7.38 -20.77 12.98
CA ASP A 362 8.01 -20.22 14.19
C ASP A 362 8.00 -21.23 15.36
N LYS A 363 6.91 -21.99 15.50
CA LYS A 363 6.83 -23.08 16.51
C LYS A 363 7.88 -24.15 16.26
N ILE A 364 8.01 -24.60 15.00
CA ILE A 364 9.01 -25.61 14.60
C ILE A 364 10.41 -25.03 14.80
N SER A 365 10.68 -23.81 14.37
CA SER A 365 11.98 -23.16 14.55
C SER A 365 12.40 -23.13 16.02
N ARG A 366 11.54 -22.66 16.92
CA ARG A 366 11.83 -22.62 18.37
C ARG A 366 12.08 -23.99 18.99
N LEU A 367 11.31 -24.99 18.57
CA LEU A 367 11.53 -26.36 19.03
C LEU A 367 12.84 -26.92 18.49
N THR A 368 13.19 -26.60 17.23
CA THR A 368 14.45 -26.99 16.61
C THR A 368 15.65 -26.35 17.32
N ASP A 369 15.57 -25.04 17.60
CA ASP A 369 16.63 -24.33 18.34
C ASP A 369 16.87 -24.97 19.72
N TYR A 370 15.80 -25.30 20.45
CA TYR A 370 15.92 -25.99 21.74
C TYR A 370 16.50 -27.38 21.61
N LEU A 371 16.08 -28.16 20.61
CA LEU A 371 16.58 -29.48 20.29
C LEU A 371 18.08 -29.46 19.95
N MET A 372 18.47 -28.51 19.09
CA MET A 372 19.87 -28.37 18.64
C MET A 372 20.79 -27.94 19.78
N ALA A 373 20.36 -27.02 20.64
CA ALA A 373 21.12 -26.61 21.81
C ALA A 373 21.36 -27.80 22.76
N ARG A 374 20.36 -28.65 22.96
CA ARG A 374 20.51 -29.89 23.74
C ARG A 374 21.42 -30.89 23.08
N LEU A 375 21.29 -31.09 21.77
CA LEU A 375 22.17 -31.96 20.99
C LEU A 375 23.64 -31.52 21.07
N GLU A 376 23.91 -30.22 20.96
CA GLU A 376 25.27 -29.68 21.06
C GLU A 376 25.90 -29.94 22.43
N ASN A 377 25.11 -29.76 23.50
CA ASN A 377 25.57 -30.09 24.84
C ASN A 377 25.94 -31.59 24.99
N GLU A 378 25.13 -32.49 24.42
CA GLU A 378 25.44 -33.94 24.45
C GLU A 378 26.65 -34.28 23.60
N LEU A 379 26.81 -33.70 22.41
CA LEU A 379 27.93 -33.93 21.51
C LEU A 379 29.26 -33.36 22.05
N SER A 380 29.21 -32.41 22.98
CA SER A 380 30.38 -31.86 23.68
C SER A 380 30.70 -32.58 25.01
N GLY A 381 29.78 -33.41 25.48
CA GLY A 381 29.91 -34.13 26.76
C GLY A 381 30.99 -35.20 26.75
N LYS A 382 31.55 -35.49 27.94
CA LYS A 382 32.65 -36.46 28.10
C LYS A 382 32.21 -37.95 28.14
N TYR A 383 30.89 -38.21 28.15
CA TYR A 383 30.38 -39.56 28.38
C TYR A 383 30.27 -40.43 27.12
N TYR A 384 30.17 -39.82 25.93
CA TYR A 384 30.16 -40.53 24.66
C TYR A 384 31.11 -39.83 23.68
N SER A 385 32.06 -40.57 23.13
CA SER A 385 32.95 -40.07 22.11
C SER A 385 32.33 -40.27 20.72
N TYR A 386 31.86 -39.19 20.13
CA TYR A 386 31.43 -39.15 18.75
C TYR A 386 32.57 -38.69 17.86
N THR A 387 32.78 -39.38 16.74
CA THR A 387 33.70 -38.90 15.70
C THR A 387 33.12 -37.64 15.02
N GLN A 388 33.97 -36.83 14.40
CA GLN A 388 33.51 -35.62 13.69
C GLN A 388 32.45 -35.91 12.61
N PRO A 389 32.58 -36.97 11.77
CA PRO A 389 31.53 -37.33 10.81
C PRO A 389 30.20 -37.72 11.48
N GLU A 390 30.24 -38.44 12.62
CA GLU A 390 29.00 -38.77 13.36
C GLU A 390 28.31 -37.53 13.92
N LYS A 391 29.09 -36.58 14.46
CA LYS A 391 28.55 -35.29 14.95
C LYS A 391 27.86 -34.51 13.84
N GLN A 392 28.48 -34.39 12.68
CA GLN A 392 27.89 -33.70 11.53
C GLN A 392 26.61 -34.38 11.04
N LYS A 393 26.63 -35.75 10.96
CA LYS A 393 25.45 -36.50 10.54
C LYS A 393 24.29 -36.37 11.51
N LEU A 394 24.53 -36.37 12.82
CA LEU A 394 23.50 -36.16 13.83
C LEU A 394 22.94 -34.73 13.79
N LYS A 395 23.80 -33.71 13.66
CA LYS A 395 23.35 -32.31 13.51
C LYS A 395 22.44 -32.18 12.31
N HIS A 396 22.84 -32.60 11.14
CA HIS A 396 22.05 -32.52 9.92
C HIS A 396 20.72 -33.29 10.02
N TYR A 397 20.71 -34.45 10.68
CA TYR A 397 19.48 -35.23 10.90
C TYR A 397 18.50 -34.49 11.79
N TYR A 398 18.92 -33.96 12.94
CA TYR A 398 18.01 -33.32 13.89
C TYR A 398 17.63 -31.88 13.51
N GLU A 399 18.44 -31.19 12.75
CA GLU A 399 18.12 -29.86 12.20
C GLU A 399 16.88 -29.89 11.31
N THR A 400 16.67 -30.95 10.55
CA THR A 400 15.51 -31.13 9.68
C THR A 400 14.44 -32.04 10.27
N TYR A 401 14.65 -32.59 11.48
CA TYR A 401 13.80 -33.60 12.09
C TYR A 401 12.37 -33.11 12.31
N LEU A 402 12.18 -31.92 12.87
CA LEU A 402 10.87 -31.34 13.19
C LEU A 402 10.08 -30.80 11.98
N GLY A 403 10.71 -30.63 10.83
CA GLY A 403 10.05 -30.12 9.60
C GLY A 403 9.45 -31.18 8.69
N LYS A 404 9.89 -32.41 8.78
CA LYS A 404 9.57 -33.49 7.81
C LYS A 404 8.18 -34.11 7.99
N GLY A 405 7.53 -33.97 9.15
CA GLY A 405 6.18 -34.51 9.39
C GLY A 405 6.08 -36.06 9.33
N GLU A 406 7.15 -36.77 9.06
CA GLU A 406 7.25 -38.22 9.07
C GLU A 406 7.97 -38.67 10.34
N TRP A 407 7.22 -38.73 11.42
CA TRP A 407 7.66 -39.39 12.63
C TRP A 407 7.52 -40.89 12.39
N LYS A 408 8.58 -41.54 12.08
CA LYS A 408 8.66 -42.98 12.29
C LYS A 408 8.66 -43.20 13.79
N GLY A 409 7.47 -43.26 14.37
CA GLY A 409 7.29 -44.00 15.59
C GLY A 409 7.63 -45.43 15.28
N SER A 410 8.73 -45.89 15.83
CA SER A 410 9.02 -47.30 15.97
C SER A 410 8.01 -47.95 16.87
#